data_220a8ab9c6b6ca7706c5936a094e936a
#
_entry.id   220a8ab9c6b6ca7706c5936a094e936a
#
_cell.length_a   1.000
_cell.length_b   1.000
_cell.length_c   1.000
_cell.angle_alpha   90.00
_cell.angle_beta   90.00
_cell.angle_gamma   90.00
#
_symmetry.space_group_name_H-M   'P 1'
#
loop_
_entity.id
_entity.type
_entity.pdbx_description
1 polymer ?
#
loop_
_entity_poly.entity_id
_entity_poly.type
_entity_poly.pdbx_seq_one_letter_code
_entity_poly.pdbx_strand_id
1 'polypeptide(L)'
;MKRRAILLALGLGLTGCTGFEYISKTYVSLPVQVVTIGCNEPYEVYDNRQRRRMLVVSNSLREVAGCGIGERNEGRDPKASRAERFRTAARAFLDETVREDCQVKGETVFTDLQTEFAYTCDAPVEPRGTITPRLPGRTKISPR
;
A
#
# COMPACT_ATOMS: atom_id res chain seq x y z
N MET A 1 40.21 -10.11 -47.24
CA MET A 1 39.38 -9.05 -46.67
C MET A 1 38.25 -9.68 -45.85
N LYS A 2 38.41 -9.71 -44.52
CA LYS A 2 37.44 -10.38 -43.60
C LYS A 2 36.40 -9.36 -43.13
N ARG A 3 35.20 -9.46 -43.61
CA ARG A 3 34.02 -8.66 -43.09
C ARG A 3 33.57 -9.31 -41.80
N ARG A 4 33.91 -8.72 -40.66
CA ARG A 4 33.33 -9.07 -39.38
C ARG A 4 32.01 -8.31 -39.23
N ALA A 5 30.90 -9.02 -39.33
CA ALA A 5 29.61 -8.51 -39.00
C ALA A 5 29.51 -8.38 -37.47
N ILE A 6 29.39 -7.15 -36.98
CA ILE A 6 29.10 -6.85 -35.59
C ILE A 6 27.59 -6.95 -35.43
N LEU A 7 27.12 -8.05 -34.85
CA LEU A 7 25.75 -8.20 -34.36
C LEU A 7 25.71 -7.45 -33.02
N LEU A 8 25.27 -6.20 -33.07
CA LEU A 8 24.86 -5.45 -31.89
C LEU A 8 23.52 -6.02 -31.42
N ALA A 9 23.56 -6.82 -30.35
CA ALA A 9 22.37 -7.28 -29.66
C ALA A 9 21.70 -6.08 -28.99
N LEU A 10 20.59 -5.61 -29.55
CA LEU A 10 19.65 -4.71 -28.90
C LEU A 10 18.90 -5.50 -27.81
N GLY A 11 19.52 -5.63 -26.67
CA GLY A 11 18.91 -6.11 -25.42
C GLY A 11 18.33 -4.94 -24.63
N LEU A 12 17.40 -4.18 -25.21
CA LEU A 12 16.65 -3.15 -24.48
C LEU A 12 15.46 -3.78 -23.76
N GLY A 13 15.64 -4.15 -22.57
CA GLY A 13 15.02 -3.80 -21.33
C GLY A 13 13.50 -3.89 -21.28
N LEU A 14 12.93 -5.11 -21.17
CA LEU A 14 11.54 -5.36 -20.73
C LEU A 14 11.44 -5.35 -19.19
N THR A 15 12.04 -4.40 -18.50
CA THR A 15 12.02 -4.34 -17.03
C THR A 15 10.75 -3.71 -16.44
N GLY A 16 9.88 -3.13 -17.27
CA GLY A 16 8.64 -2.48 -16.79
C GLY A 16 7.48 -3.44 -16.47
N CYS A 17 7.49 -4.67 -16.96
CA CYS A 17 6.35 -5.59 -16.81
C CYS A 17 6.40 -6.43 -15.52
N THR A 18 7.54 -6.56 -14.86
CA THR A 18 7.70 -7.46 -13.70
C THR A 18 6.93 -7.00 -12.47
N GLY A 19 6.85 -5.69 -12.23
CA GLY A 19 6.11 -5.14 -11.09
C GLY A 19 4.60 -5.32 -11.23
N PHE A 20 4.07 -5.07 -12.41
CA PHE A 20 2.64 -5.24 -12.68
C PHE A 20 2.21 -6.71 -12.61
N GLU A 21 3.00 -7.62 -13.18
CA GLU A 21 2.74 -9.05 -13.11
C GLU A 21 2.76 -9.56 -11.66
N TYR A 22 3.72 -9.10 -10.86
CA TYR A 22 3.79 -9.43 -9.45
C TYR A 22 2.55 -8.97 -8.68
N ILE A 23 2.15 -7.70 -8.84
CA ILE A 23 0.97 -7.12 -8.20
C ILE A 23 -0.28 -7.90 -8.58
N SER A 24 -0.47 -8.13 -9.87
CA SER A 24 -1.62 -8.85 -10.40
C SER A 24 -1.74 -10.26 -9.81
N LYS A 25 -0.66 -11.01 -9.80
CA LYS A 25 -0.66 -12.38 -9.25
C LYS A 25 -0.82 -12.43 -7.73
N THR A 26 -0.35 -11.40 -7.04
CA THR A 26 -0.29 -11.41 -5.57
C THR A 26 -1.53 -10.81 -4.92
N TYR A 27 -2.16 -9.80 -5.55
CA TYR A 27 -3.15 -8.96 -4.89
C TYR A 27 -4.53 -8.94 -5.57
N VAL A 28 -4.64 -9.19 -6.89
CA VAL A 28 -5.93 -9.04 -7.61
C VAL A 28 -7.06 -9.91 -7.06
N SER A 29 -6.76 -11.08 -6.54
CA SER A 29 -7.77 -11.98 -5.96
C SER A 29 -8.12 -11.66 -4.50
N LEU A 30 -7.43 -10.72 -3.87
CA LEU A 30 -7.65 -10.38 -2.48
C LEU A 30 -8.78 -9.35 -2.35
N PRO A 31 -9.60 -9.46 -1.28
CA PRO A 31 -10.60 -8.43 -1.01
C PRO A 31 -9.93 -7.10 -0.68
N VAL A 32 -10.46 -6.03 -1.26
CA VAL A 32 -10.05 -4.67 -0.96
C VAL A 32 -10.68 -4.20 0.34
N GLN A 33 -9.88 -3.50 1.15
CA GLN A 33 -10.36 -2.76 2.32
C GLN A 33 -9.96 -1.30 2.16
N VAL A 34 -10.82 -0.39 2.60
CA VAL A 34 -10.56 1.04 2.49
C VAL A 34 -10.27 1.58 3.87
N VAL A 35 -9.13 2.22 4.03
CA VAL A 35 -8.78 3.03 5.20
C VAL A 35 -8.79 4.50 4.83
N THR A 36 -9.21 5.33 5.77
CA THR A 36 -9.27 6.77 5.56
C THR A 36 -8.33 7.45 6.54
N ILE A 37 -7.46 8.30 6.05
CA ILE A 37 -6.50 9.05 6.87
C ILE A 37 -6.70 10.55 6.71
N GLY A 38 -6.21 11.31 7.69
CA GLY A 38 -6.25 12.78 7.64
C GLY A 38 -7.67 13.30 7.44
N CYS A 39 -7.83 14.19 6.46
CA CYS A 39 -9.11 14.83 6.14
C CYS A 39 -9.97 14.03 5.14
N ASN A 40 -10.17 12.76 5.39
CA ASN A 40 -10.93 11.85 4.52
C ASN A 40 -10.21 11.42 3.23
N GLU A 41 -8.90 11.26 3.26
CA GLU A 41 -8.17 10.65 2.16
C GLU A 41 -8.30 9.13 2.20
N PRO A 42 -9.03 8.49 1.28
CA PRO A 42 -9.18 7.05 1.24
C PRO A 42 -8.02 6.37 0.53
N TYR A 43 -7.54 5.28 1.12
CA TYR A 43 -6.57 4.37 0.53
C TYR A 43 -7.16 2.97 0.44
N GLU A 44 -6.96 2.31 -0.68
CA GLU A 44 -7.33 0.91 -0.87
C GLU A 44 -6.18 0.02 -0.40
N VAL A 45 -6.49 -0.96 0.44
CA VAL A 45 -5.50 -1.89 0.99
C VAL A 45 -5.86 -3.32 0.61
N TYR A 46 -4.92 -4.00 0.01
CA TYR A 46 -5.00 -5.42 -0.34
C TYR A 46 -4.02 -6.19 0.55
N ASP A 47 -4.54 -6.88 1.55
CA ASP A 47 -3.72 -7.55 2.56
C ASP A 47 -3.52 -9.04 2.27
N ASN A 48 -2.27 -9.43 2.02
CA ASN A 48 -1.85 -10.82 1.92
C ASN A 48 -1.26 -11.29 3.27
N ARG A 49 -2.13 -11.74 4.16
CA ARG A 49 -1.77 -12.18 5.51
C ARG A 49 -0.79 -13.34 5.53
N GLN A 50 -0.89 -14.26 4.59
CA GLN A 50 0.01 -15.40 4.52
C GLN A 50 1.46 -14.97 4.27
N ARG A 51 1.64 -13.94 3.45
CA ARG A 51 2.95 -13.36 3.15
C ARG A 51 3.34 -12.21 4.06
N ARG A 52 2.44 -11.76 4.94
CA ARG A 52 2.59 -10.57 5.78
C ARG A 52 3.00 -9.34 4.97
N ARG A 53 2.29 -9.15 3.85
CA ARG A 53 2.49 -8.04 2.94
C ARG A 53 1.15 -7.44 2.55
N MET A 54 1.10 -6.14 2.44
CA MET A 54 -0.07 -5.42 1.97
C MET A 54 0.31 -4.44 0.87
N LEU A 55 -0.52 -4.34 -0.15
CA LEU A 55 -0.44 -3.31 -1.17
C LEU A 55 -1.38 -2.18 -0.78
N VAL A 56 -0.85 -0.98 -0.64
CA VAL A 56 -1.61 0.25 -0.42
C VAL A 56 -1.67 1.02 -1.73
N VAL A 57 -2.88 1.39 -2.13
CA VAL A 57 -3.16 2.08 -3.39
C VAL A 57 -3.88 3.38 -3.10
N SER A 58 -3.36 4.48 -3.64
CA SER A 58 -4.00 5.79 -3.60
C SER A 58 -4.66 6.11 -4.92
N ASN A 59 -5.81 6.74 -4.87
CA ASN A 59 -6.45 7.28 -6.07
C ASN A 59 -6.11 8.77 -6.20
N SER A 60 -5.35 9.13 -7.24
CA SER A 60 -4.89 10.51 -7.47
C SER A 60 -6.02 11.54 -7.56
N LEU A 61 -7.20 11.16 -8.05
CA LEU A 61 -8.37 12.06 -8.10
C LEU A 61 -8.94 12.33 -6.71
N ARG A 62 -8.83 11.37 -5.78
CA ARG A 62 -9.27 11.52 -4.39
C ARG A 62 -8.28 12.33 -3.54
N GLU A 63 -7.00 12.29 -3.87
CA GLU A 63 -5.98 13.17 -3.25
C GLU A 63 -6.30 14.66 -3.49
N VAL A 64 -6.94 15.00 -4.61
CA VAL A 64 -7.34 16.38 -4.93
C VAL A 64 -8.59 16.80 -4.15
N ALA A 65 -9.46 15.89 -3.80
CA ALA A 65 -10.71 16.16 -3.07
C ALA A 65 -10.53 16.23 -1.54
N GLY A 66 -9.38 15.76 -1.03
CA GLY A 66 -9.03 15.86 0.38
C GLY A 66 -8.54 17.25 0.79
N CYS A 67 -8.04 17.41 2.00
CA CYS A 67 -7.50 18.67 2.57
C CYS A 67 -6.32 19.26 1.79
N GLY A 68 -5.93 18.63 0.70
CA GLY A 68 -4.65 18.74 0.06
C GLY A 68 -4.32 20.05 -0.65
N ILE A 69 -5.21 21.04 -0.72
CA ILE A 69 -4.87 22.32 -1.36
C ILE A 69 -4.09 23.22 -0.40
N GLY A 70 -4.34 23.13 0.90
CA GLY A 70 -3.65 23.94 1.92
C GLY A 70 -2.27 23.40 2.32
N GLU A 71 -2.13 22.09 2.44
CA GLU A 71 -0.88 21.47 2.89
C GLU A 71 0.22 21.38 1.82
N ARG A 72 -0.14 21.49 0.54
CA ARG A 72 0.83 21.44 -0.57
C ARG A 72 1.82 22.61 -0.60
N ASN A 73 1.51 23.72 0.07
CA ASN A 73 2.29 24.95 -0.02
C ASN A 73 3.29 25.14 1.13
N GLU A 74 3.45 24.18 2.04
CA GLU A 74 4.33 24.33 3.21
C GLU A 74 5.80 23.95 2.95
N GLY A 75 6.28 23.97 1.71
CA GLY A 75 7.70 23.76 1.41
C GLY A 75 8.22 22.36 1.64
N ARG A 76 7.36 21.38 1.89
CA ARG A 76 7.71 19.95 2.03
C ARG A 76 7.90 19.34 0.65
N ASP A 77 8.87 18.42 0.54
CA ASP A 77 9.03 17.58 -0.65
C ASP A 77 7.74 16.77 -0.89
N PRO A 78 7.06 16.93 -2.05
CA PRO A 78 5.82 16.19 -2.34
C PRO A 78 5.98 14.68 -2.30
N LYS A 79 7.17 14.15 -2.64
CA LYS A 79 7.46 12.71 -2.59
C LYS A 79 7.59 12.22 -1.16
N ALA A 80 8.27 12.97 -0.28
CA ALA A 80 8.40 12.62 1.13
C ALA A 80 7.03 12.65 1.82
N SER A 81 6.22 13.69 1.56
CA SER A 81 4.86 13.78 2.09
C SER A 81 3.96 12.64 1.62
N ARG A 82 4.11 12.20 0.36
CA ARG A 82 3.38 11.05 -0.18
C ARG A 82 3.77 9.75 0.53
N ALA A 83 5.07 9.48 0.66
CA ALA A 83 5.56 8.29 1.35
C ALA A 83 5.05 8.22 2.80
N GLU A 84 5.03 9.34 3.49
CA GLU A 84 4.50 9.44 4.85
C GLU A 84 3.00 9.11 4.91
N ARG A 85 2.19 9.62 3.97
CA ARG A 85 0.76 9.30 3.90
C ARG A 85 0.53 7.82 3.64
N PHE A 86 1.28 7.19 2.74
CA PHE A 86 1.20 5.74 2.51
C PHE A 86 1.54 4.94 3.76
N ARG A 87 2.57 5.33 4.51
CA ARG A 87 2.93 4.69 5.79
C ARG A 87 1.83 4.88 6.83
N THR A 88 1.24 6.06 6.90
CA THR A 88 0.11 6.35 7.81
C THR A 88 -1.09 5.48 7.46
N ALA A 89 -1.43 5.33 6.19
CA ALA A 89 -2.51 4.45 5.75
C ALA A 89 -2.22 2.98 6.07
N ALA A 90 -0.99 2.52 5.84
CA ALA A 90 -0.56 1.18 6.20
C ALA A 90 -0.66 0.94 7.71
N ARG A 91 -0.25 1.91 8.53
CA ARG A 91 -0.35 1.82 9.99
C ARG A 91 -1.80 1.79 10.46
N ALA A 92 -2.63 2.71 9.97
CA ALA A 92 -4.06 2.74 10.30
C ALA A 92 -4.73 1.40 9.94
N PHE A 93 -4.41 0.82 8.79
CA PHE A 93 -4.92 -0.49 8.41
C PHE A 93 -4.54 -1.59 9.40
N LEU A 94 -3.28 -1.64 9.84
CA LEU A 94 -2.82 -2.64 10.81
C LEU A 94 -3.54 -2.48 12.14
N ASP A 95 -3.66 -1.26 12.64
CA ASP A 95 -4.30 -0.96 13.92
C ASP A 95 -5.79 -1.28 13.93
N GLU A 96 -6.50 -0.97 12.84
CA GLU A 96 -7.94 -1.13 12.75
C GLU A 96 -8.38 -2.55 12.37
N THR A 97 -7.60 -3.22 11.52
CA THR A 97 -8.05 -4.43 10.83
C THR A 97 -7.27 -5.68 11.23
N VAL A 98 -5.99 -5.54 11.52
CA VAL A 98 -5.14 -6.68 11.88
C VAL A 98 -4.95 -6.68 13.38
N ARG A 99 -4.00 -5.94 13.88
CA ARG A 99 -3.70 -5.82 15.32
C ARG A 99 -2.73 -4.67 15.58
N GLU A 100 -2.83 -4.07 16.75
CA GLU A 100 -1.98 -2.97 17.18
C GLU A 100 -0.50 -3.37 17.40
N ASP A 101 -0.22 -4.65 17.67
CA ASP A 101 1.15 -5.18 17.80
C ASP A 101 1.87 -5.42 16.48
N CYS A 102 1.16 -5.28 15.36
CA CYS A 102 1.77 -5.38 14.04
C CYS A 102 2.56 -4.13 13.67
N GLN A 103 3.73 -4.31 13.08
CA GLN A 103 4.61 -3.21 12.70
C GLN A 103 5.07 -3.35 11.25
N VAL A 104 5.08 -2.22 10.54
CA VAL A 104 5.69 -2.16 9.21
C VAL A 104 7.21 -2.32 9.33
N LYS A 105 7.79 -3.20 8.51
CA LYS A 105 9.22 -3.52 8.50
C LYS A 105 9.93 -3.11 7.23
N GLY A 106 9.21 -2.95 6.14
CA GLY A 106 9.80 -2.55 4.87
C GLY A 106 8.75 -2.03 3.91
N GLU A 107 9.20 -1.25 2.93
CA GLU A 107 8.36 -0.69 1.88
C GLU A 107 9.00 -0.89 0.51
N THR A 108 8.18 -1.10 -0.50
CA THR A 108 8.57 -1.17 -1.90
C THR A 108 7.61 -0.31 -2.72
N VAL A 109 8.11 0.78 -3.28
CA VAL A 109 7.32 1.68 -4.13
C VAL A 109 7.30 1.11 -5.55
N PHE A 110 6.12 0.76 -6.05
CA PHE A 110 5.95 0.34 -7.44
C PHE A 110 5.67 1.51 -8.37
N THR A 111 4.78 2.38 -7.94
CA THR A 111 4.41 3.61 -8.65
C THR A 111 4.11 4.72 -7.65
N ASP A 112 3.87 5.92 -8.14
CA ASP A 112 3.41 7.04 -7.30
C ASP A 112 2.07 6.79 -6.59
N LEU A 113 1.31 5.81 -7.07
CA LEU A 113 -0.01 5.45 -6.54
C LEU A 113 -0.03 4.10 -5.81
N GLN A 114 1.09 3.36 -5.79
CA GLN A 114 1.13 2.00 -5.28
C GLN A 114 2.40 1.73 -4.49
N THR A 115 2.25 1.36 -3.23
CA THR A 115 3.35 0.98 -2.35
C THR A 115 3.00 -0.31 -1.62
N GLU A 116 3.90 -1.27 -1.65
CA GLU A 116 3.80 -2.50 -0.87
C GLU A 116 4.52 -2.32 0.47
N PHE A 117 3.90 -2.79 1.54
CA PHE A 117 4.49 -2.84 2.87
C PHE A 117 4.60 -4.27 3.36
N ALA A 118 5.78 -4.63 3.85
CA ALA A 118 5.99 -5.84 4.64
C ALA A 118 5.76 -5.51 6.11
N TYR A 119 5.10 -6.40 6.85
CA TYR A 119 4.84 -6.21 8.27
C TYR A 119 5.10 -7.47 9.09
N THR A 120 5.29 -7.29 10.39
CA THR A 120 5.41 -8.37 11.36
C THR A 120 4.51 -8.10 12.54
N CYS A 121 4.02 -9.15 13.20
CA CYS A 121 3.21 -9.08 14.40
C CYS A 121 3.85 -9.95 15.48
N ASP A 122 3.72 -9.58 16.74
CA ASP A 122 4.31 -10.31 17.86
C ASP A 122 3.62 -11.66 18.08
N ALA A 123 2.34 -11.77 17.72
CA ALA A 123 1.61 -13.02 17.73
C ALA A 123 1.18 -13.45 16.32
N PRO A 124 0.84 -14.73 16.12
CA PRO A 124 0.34 -15.21 14.84
C PRO A 124 -0.89 -14.43 14.37
N VAL A 125 -0.91 -14.04 13.10
CA VAL A 125 -2.08 -13.40 12.49
C VAL A 125 -3.06 -14.48 12.06
N GLU A 126 -4.31 -14.36 12.52
CA GLU A 126 -5.36 -15.31 12.18
C GLU A 126 -5.69 -15.28 10.67
N PRO A 127 -6.09 -16.43 10.10
CA PRO A 127 -6.56 -16.48 8.72
C PRO A 127 -7.71 -15.51 8.48
N ARG A 128 -7.78 -15.00 7.25
CA ARG A 128 -8.88 -14.10 6.85
C ARG A 128 -10.22 -14.83 7.00
N GLY A 129 -11.17 -14.21 7.67
CA GLY A 129 -12.50 -14.79 7.98
C GLY A 129 -12.82 -14.84 9.47
N THR A 130 -11.80 -14.79 10.33
CA THR A 130 -11.97 -14.80 11.79
C THR A 130 -12.07 -13.39 12.39
N ILE A 131 -11.60 -12.37 11.65
CA ILE A 131 -11.65 -10.97 12.10
C ILE A 131 -12.81 -10.27 11.41
N THR A 132 -13.85 -9.96 12.15
CA THR A 132 -14.90 -9.04 11.69
C THR A 132 -14.27 -7.65 11.57
N PRO A 133 -14.29 -7.00 10.39
CA PRO A 133 -13.79 -5.64 10.26
C PRO A 133 -14.50 -4.75 11.27
N ARG A 134 -13.77 -4.08 12.15
CA ARG A 134 -14.34 -3.04 13.01
C ARG A 134 -14.69 -1.88 12.11
N LEU A 135 -15.98 -1.64 11.93
CA LEU A 135 -16.46 -0.43 11.27
C LEU A 135 -15.95 0.78 12.05
N PRO A 136 -15.34 1.77 11.38
CA PRO A 136 -14.96 3.02 12.04
C PRO A 136 -16.20 3.64 12.70
N GLY A 137 -16.11 3.93 13.99
CA GLY A 137 -17.18 4.64 14.70
C GLY A 137 -18.11 3.81 15.60
N ARG A 138 -17.94 2.51 15.74
CA ARG A 138 -18.68 1.75 16.78
C ARG A 138 -17.95 1.81 18.10
N THR A 139 -18.26 2.82 18.89
CA THR A 139 -17.97 2.85 20.34
C THR A 139 -18.49 1.57 21.00
N LYS A 140 -17.64 0.89 21.76
CA LYS A 140 -18.05 -0.23 22.62
C LYS A 140 -19.18 0.25 23.53
N ILE A 141 -20.40 -0.23 23.30
CA ILE A 141 -21.43 -0.16 24.31
C ILE A 141 -21.06 -1.23 25.33
N SER A 142 -20.54 -0.80 26.47
CA SER A 142 -20.32 -1.68 27.62
C SER A 142 -21.69 -2.11 28.14
N PRO A 143 -21.99 -3.42 28.25
CA PRO A 143 -23.19 -3.85 28.94
C PRO A 143 -23.07 -3.51 30.43
N ARG A 144 -24.10 -2.88 30.98
CA ARG A 144 -24.28 -2.71 32.43
C ARG A 144 -24.70 -4.03 33.04
#